data_13e7ab9f5f52e3b0805a07423d45feca
#
_entry.id   13e7ab9f5f52e3b0805a07423d45feca
#
_cell.length_a   1.000
_cell.length_b   1.000
_cell.length_c   1.000
_cell.angle_alpha   90.00
_cell.angle_beta   90.00
_cell.angle_gamma   90.00
#
_symmetry.space_group_name_H-M   'P 1'
#
loop_
_entity.id
_entity.type
_entity.pdbx_description
1 polymer ?
#
loop_
_entity_poly.entity_id
_entity_poly.type
_entity_poly.pdbx_seq_one_letter_code
_entity_poly.pdbx_strand_id
1 'polypeptide(L)'
;MPVLLIGRSVQGLGGGILFALSYALIRLVFDERLWPRAMALVSGMWGVATLCGPAVGGIFAQGGHWRWAFWSLLPVAALLALIVISQLSNKVAARSQSRPPYGLIACLVASVLAISAASLSTQLLWNLIGIGAGLALAALIARLDHTPGRRLLPTGAYALGTPLGALYAVMCLLIAAITTEIFVPYFLQEIHGLSPLAAGYMTAAMAAGWTVAALFSASRTGAGAERMIRFGPAVILVALLALALMTPQQPWLAQASGLALYCLALAGVGLGIGLGWPHLLTRVLSAARAGEENLASASITTVQLYATALSAALAGLVSNSAGLVEPGGVAGAQQASTWLFSVFALAPALALLLTWRLTRNPARALA
;
A
#
# COMPACT_ATOMS: atom_id res chain seq x y z
N MET A 1 11.68 -21.37 11.23
CA MET A 1 10.63 -20.33 11.27
C MET A 1 10.90 -19.16 12.21
N PRO A 2 11.24 -19.29 13.51
CA PRO A 2 11.42 -18.13 14.41
C PRO A 2 12.49 -17.14 13.92
N VAL A 3 13.64 -17.62 13.47
CA VAL A 3 14.74 -16.76 12.96
C VAL A 3 14.29 -15.93 11.75
N LEU A 4 13.52 -16.53 10.84
CA LEU A 4 12.97 -15.82 9.66
C LEU A 4 11.99 -14.72 10.09
N LEU A 5 11.13 -14.98 11.07
CA LEU A 5 10.17 -14.00 11.59
C LEU A 5 10.88 -12.83 12.27
N ILE A 6 11.93 -13.11 13.09
CA ILE A 6 12.74 -12.07 13.70
C ILE A 6 13.43 -11.23 12.62
N GLY A 7 14.06 -11.87 11.63
CA GLY A 7 14.70 -11.18 10.52
C GLY A 7 13.74 -10.28 9.74
N ARG A 8 12.51 -10.76 9.46
CA ARG A 8 11.46 -9.95 8.80
C ARG A 8 10.97 -8.80 9.68
N SER A 9 10.90 -8.99 11.00
CA SER A 9 10.55 -7.91 11.92
C SER A 9 11.60 -6.81 11.94
N VAL A 10 12.90 -7.16 11.99
CA VAL A 10 14.01 -6.21 11.91
C VAL A 10 14.02 -5.49 10.56
N GLN A 11 13.84 -6.23 9.47
CA GLN A 11 13.75 -5.66 8.12
C GLN A 11 12.57 -4.69 7.98
N GLY A 12 11.40 -5.05 8.51
CA GLY A 12 10.21 -4.21 8.48
C GLY A 12 10.41 -2.91 9.29
N LEU A 13 11.00 -3.02 10.48
CA LEU A 13 11.31 -1.85 11.31
C LEU A 13 12.30 -0.91 10.59
N GLY A 14 13.41 -1.45 10.08
CA GLY A 14 14.41 -0.66 9.35
C GLY A 14 13.85 -0.02 8.08
N GLY A 15 13.12 -0.78 7.28
CA GLY A 15 12.47 -0.28 6.06
C GLY A 15 11.43 0.80 6.33
N GLY A 16 10.60 0.63 7.38
CA GLY A 16 9.63 1.64 7.79
C GLY A 16 10.28 2.95 8.23
N ILE A 17 11.37 2.88 9.02
CA ILE A 17 12.14 4.07 9.42
C ILE A 17 12.75 4.76 8.20
N LEU A 18 13.41 4.02 7.30
CA LEU A 18 13.99 4.59 6.07
C LEU A 18 12.94 5.26 5.18
N PHE A 19 11.77 4.63 5.04
CA PHE A 19 10.66 5.17 4.26
C PHE A 19 10.15 6.50 4.86
N ALA A 20 9.91 6.55 6.17
CA ALA A 20 9.48 7.78 6.85
C ALA A 20 10.54 8.89 6.77
N LEU A 21 11.82 8.55 6.95
CA LEU A 21 12.92 9.50 6.88
C LEU A 21 13.11 10.06 5.46
N SER A 22 12.85 9.29 4.40
CA SER A 22 13.01 9.76 3.03
C SER A 22 12.16 11.00 2.74
N TYR A 23 10.90 11.02 3.20
CA TYR A 23 10.04 12.19 3.07
C TYR A 23 10.40 13.34 4.01
N ALA A 24 10.82 13.03 5.23
CA ALA A 24 11.25 14.04 6.19
C ALA A 24 12.52 14.78 5.72
N LEU A 25 13.47 14.04 5.14
CA LEU A 25 14.71 14.62 4.61
C LEU A 25 14.48 15.58 3.46
N ILE A 26 13.47 15.36 2.61
CA ILE A 26 13.15 16.29 1.51
C ILE A 26 12.91 17.70 2.07
N ARG A 27 12.15 17.80 3.17
CA ARG A 27 11.83 19.10 3.78
C ARG A 27 13.01 19.73 4.52
N LEU A 28 13.94 18.91 5.02
CA LEU A 28 15.09 19.37 5.79
C LEU A 28 16.27 19.79 4.93
N VAL A 29 16.45 19.14 3.76
CA VAL A 29 17.64 19.28 2.91
C VAL A 29 17.40 20.17 1.71
N PHE A 30 16.17 20.20 1.18
CA PHE A 30 15.85 20.94 -0.04
C PHE A 30 15.01 22.18 0.23
N ASP A 31 15.28 23.26 -0.52
CA ASP A 31 14.42 24.43 -0.57
C ASP A 31 13.03 24.05 -1.10
N GLU A 32 11.98 24.78 -0.68
CA GLU A 32 10.58 24.52 -1.05
C GLU A 32 10.37 24.44 -2.57
N ARG A 33 11.12 25.24 -3.35
CA ARG A 33 11.09 25.23 -4.82
C ARG A 33 11.51 23.90 -5.43
N LEU A 34 12.30 23.10 -4.71
CA LEU A 34 12.83 21.81 -5.16
C LEU A 34 12.00 20.62 -4.67
N TRP A 35 11.08 20.81 -3.73
CA TRP A 35 10.24 19.72 -3.19
C TRP A 35 9.50 18.93 -4.28
N PRO A 36 8.85 19.54 -5.29
CA PRO A 36 8.18 18.77 -6.34
C PRO A 36 9.14 17.87 -7.11
N ARG A 37 10.37 18.35 -7.37
CA ARG A 37 11.41 17.56 -8.07
C ARG A 37 11.91 16.41 -7.19
N ALA A 38 12.15 16.65 -5.91
CA ALA A 38 12.58 15.63 -4.96
C ALA A 38 11.50 14.56 -4.77
N MET A 39 10.22 14.94 -4.66
CA MET A 39 9.09 14.02 -4.61
C MET A 39 8.95 13.19 -5.89
N ALA A 40 9.15 13.81 -7.05
CA ALA A 40 9.15 13.09 -8.34
C ALA A 40 10.28 12.07 -8.42
N LEU A 41 11.45 12.39 -7.86
CA LEU A 41 12.60 11.48 -7.81
C LEU A 41 12.32 10.26 -6.90
N VAL A 42 11.73 10.47 -5.72
CA VAL A 42 11.28 9.38 -4.83
C VAL A 42 10.23 8.51 -5.53
N SER A 43 9.26 9.13 -6.21
CA SER A 43 8.25 8.38 -6.99
C SER A 43 8.88 7.60 -8.15
N GLY A 44 9.88 8.17 -8.83
CA GLY A 44 10.62 7.49 -9.89
C GLY A 44 11.40 6.27 -9.39
N MET A 45 11.97 6.36 -8.18
CA MET A 45 12.67 5.23 -7.55
C MET A 45 11.74 4.04 -7.26
N TRP A 46 10.47 4.29 -6.96
CA TRP A 46 9.46 3.22 -6.87
C TRP A 46 9.31 2.47 -8.20
N GLY A 47 9.26 3.20 -9.32
CA GLY A 47 9.22 2.61 -10.66
C GLY A 47 10.45 1.73 -10.94
N VAL A 48 11.65 2.23 -10.62
CA VAL A 48 12.91 1.47 -10.77
C VAL A 48 12.89 0.21 -9.89
N ALA A 49 12.52 0.35 -8.61
CA ALA A 49 12.46 -0.77 -7.67
C ALA A 49 11.48 -1.85 -8.15
N THR A 50 10.35 -1.45 -8.71
CA THR A 50 9.33 -2.38 -9.22
C THR A 50 9.79 -3.13 -10.46
N LEU A 51 10.56 -2.49 -11.35
CA LEU A 51 11.13 -3.17 -12.51
C LEU A 51 12.29 -4.10 -12.12
N CYS A 52 13.15 -3.66 -11.18
CA CYS A 52 14.29 -4.44 -10.73
C CYS A 52 13.91 -5.57 -9.78
N GLY A 53 12.84 -5.41 -8.97
CA GLY A 53 12.40 -6.39 -7.99
C GLY A 53 12.14 -7.78 -8.58
N PRO A 54 11.26 -7.92 -9.57
CA PRO A 54 11.01 -9.20 -10.25
C PRO A 54 12.26 -9.77 -10.92
N ALA A 55 13.12 -8.92 -11.51
CA ALA A 55 14.38 -9.37 -12.11
C ALA A 55 15.27 -10.00 -11.06
N VAL A 56 15.56 -9.30 -9.98
CA VAL A 56 16.44 -9.80 -8.91
C VAL A 56 15.82 -11.01 -8.22
N GLY A 57 14.56 -10.91 -7.79
CA GLY A 57 13.86 -12.00 -7.11
C GLY A 57 13.65 -13.21 -8.00
N GLY A 58 13.21 -13.01 -9.25
CA GLY A 58 12.89 -14.08 -10.19
C GLY A 58 14.13 -14.85 -10.66
N ILE A 59 15.24 -14.16 -10.96
CA ILE A 59 16.49 -14.81 -11.37
C ILE A 59 17.01 -15.72 -10.24
N PHE A 60 17.06 -15.23 -9.01
CA PHE A 60 17.51 -16.03 -7.89
C PHE A 60 16.53 -17.17 -7.53
N ALA A 61 15.23 -16.96 -7.70
CA ALA A 61 14.22 -17.98 -7.48
C ALA A 61 14.31 -19.10 -8.52
N GLN A 62 14.49 -18.78 -9.80
CA GLN A 62 14.69 -19.76 -10.85
C GLN A 62 15.95 -20.61 -10.68
N GLY A 63 17.03 -19.99 -10.18
CA GLY A 63 18.28 -20.69 -9.87
C GLY A 63 18.24 -21.53 -8.58
N GLY A 64 17.10 -21.59 -7.86
CA GLY A 64 17.00 -22.29 -6.58
C GLY A 64 17.70 -21.58 -5.41
N HIS A 65 18.25 -20.40 -5.65
CA HIS A 65 19.05 -19.65 -4.69
C HIS A 65 18.28 -18.42 -4.12
N TRP A 66 17.01 -18.55 -3.79
CA TRP A 66 16.14 -17.47 -3.35
C TRP A 66 16.72 -16.59 -2.20
N ARG A 67 17.60 -17.17 -1.35
CA ARG A 67 18.26 -16.44 -0.27
C ARG A 67 19.15 -15.32 -0.79
N TRP A 68 19.75 -15.46 -1.96
CA TRP A 68 20.59 -14.44 -2.58
C TRP A 68 19.81 -13.18 -2.96
N ALA A 69 18.51 -13.27 -3.19
CA ALA A 69 17.66 -12.10 -3.39
C ALA A 69 17.70 -11.16 -2.18
N PHE A 70 17.81 -11.69 -0.96
CA PHE A 70 17.95 -10.89 0.26
C PHE A 70 19.40 -10.44 0.50
N TRP A 71 20.38 -11.31 0.26
CA TRP A 71 21.78 -10.98 0.42
C TRP A 71 22.25 -9.89 -0.53
N SER A 72 21.71 -9.83 -1.74
CA SER A 72 22.03 -8.78 -2.72
C SER A 72 21.61 -7.37 -2.29
N LEU A 73 20.71 -7.24 -1.32
CA LEU A 73 20.31 -5.94 -0.77
C LEU A 73 21.34 -5.38 0.24
N LEU A 74 22.18 -6.24 0.85
CA LEU A 74 23.16 -5.78 1.85
C LEU A 74 24.21 -4.83 1.30
N PRO A 75 24.85 -5.07 0.13
CA PRO A 75 25.75 -4.10 -0.47
C PRO A 75 25.07 -2.75 -0.76
N VAL A 76 23.83 -2.77 -1.24
CA VAL A 76 23.04 -1.56 -1.52
C VAL A 76 22.76 -0.80 -0.22
N ALA A 77 22.36 -1.51 0.83
CA ALA A 77 22.14 -0.92 2.16
C ALA A 77 23.44 -0.34 2.77
N ALA A 78 24.56 -1.05 2.61
CA ALA A 78 25.86 -0.55 3.06
C ALA A 78 26.28 0.71 2.30
N LEU A 79 26.11 0.74 0.98
CA LEU A 79 26.39 1.92 0.16
C LEU A 79 25.52 3.10 0.59
N LEU A 80 24.23 2.88 0.82
CA LEU A 80 23.30 3.91 1.31
C LEU A 80 23.78 4.43 2.68
N ALA A 81 24.15 3.55 3.61
CA ALA A 81 24.65 3.94 4.93
C ALA A 81 25.91 4.81 4.82
N LEU A 82 26.86 4.45 3.94
CA LEU A 82 28.07 5.23 3.68
C LEU A 82 27.74 6.62 3.12
N ILE A 83 26.81 6.72 2.16
CA ILE A 83 26.37 8.00 1.60
C ILE A 83 25.72 8.86 2.70
N VAL A 84 24.83 8.29 3.50
CA VAL A 84 24.14 9.02 4.57
C VAL A 84 25.15 9.52 5.60
N ILE A 85 26.09 8.68 6.06
CA ILE A 85 27.11 9.07 7.01
C ILE A 85 28.05 10.16 6.46
N SER A 86 28.39 10.08 5.17
CA SER A 86 29.31 11.03 4.54
C SER A 86 28.67 12.38 4.22
N GLN A 87 27.38 12.41 3.88
CA GLN A 87 26.69 13.62 3.37
C GLN A 87 25.80 14.28 4.43
N LEU A 88 25.18 13.52 5.32
CA LEU A 88 24.43 14.08 6.44
C LEU A 88 25.38 14.40 7.60
N SER A 89 26.03 15.53 7.51
CA SER A 89 26.80 16.09 8.62
C SER A 89 25.84 16.49 9.77
N ASN A 90 26.36 16.54 11.00
CA ASN A 90 25.67 16.78 12.29
C ASN A 90 24.69 17.98 12.37
N LYS A 91 24.39 18.66 11.26
CA LYS A 91 23.48 19.81 11.18
C LYS A 91 21.98 19.45 11.31
N VAL A 92 21.61 18.18 11.21
CA VAL A 92 20.20 17.71 11.24
C VAL A 92 19.72 17.35 12.66
N ALA A 93 20.49 17.60 13.68
CA ALA A 93 20.08 17.35 15.07
C ALA A 93 19.10 18.41 15.62
N ALA A 94 18.03 18.72 14.90
CA ALA A 94 16.87 19.39 15.50
C ALA A 94 16.16 18.36 16.40
N ARG A 95 16.46 18.42 17.70
CA ARG A 95 15.76 17.62 18.70
C ARG A 95 14.26 17.94 18.66
N SER A 96 13.50 17.06 18.02
CA SER A 96 12.05 17.06 18.22
C SER A 96 11.78 16.80 19.71
N GLN A 97 11.13 17.73 20.40
CA GLN A 97 10.73 17.55 21.79
C GLN A 97 9.50 16.65 21.94
N SER A 98 8.90 16.19 20.84
CA SER A 98 7.75 15.30 20.88
C SER A 98 8.17 13.86 21.22
N ARG A 99 7.57 13.31 22.25
CA ARG A 99 7.78 11.90 22.63
C ARG A 99 6.89 11.01 21.72
N PRO A 100 7.47 9.97 21.06
CA PRO A 100 6.66 9.04 20.27
C PRO A 100 5.54 8.41 21.11
N PRO A 101 4.34 8.25 20.56
CA PRO A 101 3.23 7.63 21.26
C PRO A 101 3.35 6.09 21.25
N TYR A 102 4.33 5.55 21.99
CA TYR A 102 4.66 4.12 21.97
C TYR A 102 3.45 3.22 22.25
N GLY A 103 2.53 3.62 23.14
CA GLY A 103 1.33 2.85 23.44
C GLY A 103 0.40 2.72 22.23
N LEU A 104 0.20 3.80 21.49
CA LEU A 104 -0.64 3.78 20.27
C LEU A 104 0.04 2.99 19.14
N ILE A 105 1.37 3.10 19.01
CA ILE A 105 2.15 2.29 18.05
C ILE A 105 2.03 0.80 18.41
N ALA A 106 2.16 0.44 19.68
CA ALA A 106 1.98 -0.93 20.13
C ALA A 106 0.55 -1.46 19.82
N CYS A 107 -0.47 -0.64 20.03
CA CYS A 107 -1.85 -1.00 19.66
C CYS A 107 -2.01 -1.18 18.14
N LEU A 108 -1.36 -0.35 17.32
CA LEU A 108 -1.34 -0.51 15.85
C LEU A 108 -0.75 -1.87 15.47
N VAL A 109 0.42 -2.19 16.00
CA VAL A 109 1.10 -3.48 15.74
C VAL A 109 0.24 -4.63 16.22
N ALA A 110 -0.32 -4.55 17.43
CA ALA A 110 -1.17 -5.59 17.99
C ALA A 110 -2.44 -5.81 17.15
N SER A 111 -3.04 -4.75 16.60
CA SER A 111 -4.23 -4.86 15.75
C SER A 111 -3.95 -5.64 14.45
N VAL A 112 -2.83 -5.36 13.79
CA VAL A 112 -2.42 -6.11 12.59
C VAL A 112 -2.07 -7.55 12.93
N LEU A 113 -1.32 -7.79 14.02
CA LEU A 113 -0.93 -9.12 14.44
C LEU A 113 -2.13 -9.99 14.84
N ALA A 114 -3.15 -9.41 15.48
CA ALA A 114 -4.39 -10.12 15.83
C ALA A 114 -5.09 -10.67 14.58
N ILE A 115 -5.25 -9.86 13.54
CA ILE A 115 -5.86 -10.29 12.29
C ILE A 115 -4.96 -11.29 11.55
N SER A 116 -3.65 -11.03 11.49
CA SER A 116 -2.69 -11.91 10.83
C SER A 116 -2.61 -13.28 11.51
N ALA A 117 -2.62 -13.34 12.85
CA ALA A 117 -2.63 -14.60 13.57
C ALA A 117 -3.93 -15.38 13.33
N ALA A 118 -5.06 -14.69 13.32
CA ALA A 118 -6.35 -15.30 13.04
C ALA A 118 -6.43 -15.85 11.60
N SER A 119 -5.83 -15.18 10.63
CA SER A 119 -5.83 -15.63 9.22
C SER A 119 -5.11 -16.96 8.99
N LEU A 120 -4.33 -17.44 9.95
CA LEU A 120 -3.67 -18.76 9.89
C LEU A 120 -4.61 -19.91 10.28
N SER A 121 -5.77 -19.61 10.89
CA SER A 121 -6.74 -20.63 11.28
C SER A 121 -7.73 -20.91 10.17
N THR A 122 -8.08 -22.19 9.98
CA THR A 122 -9.16 -22.62 9.10
C THR A 122 -10.54 -22.49 9.76
N GLN A 123 -10.60 -22.21 11.08
CA GLN A 123 -11.84 -22.07 11.82
C GLN A 123 -12.37 -20.64 11.76
N LEU A 124 -13.57 -20.48 11.24
CA LEU A 124 -14.26 -19.19 11.10
C LEU A 124 -14.34 -18.41 12.43
N LEU A 125 -14.54 -19.09 13.56
CA LEU A 125 -14.64 -18.46 14.87
C LEU A 125 -13.35 -17.70 15.24
N TRP A 126 -12.19 -18.31 15.05
CA TRP A 126 -10.89 -17.66 15.32
C TRP A 126 -10.64 -16.49 14.39
N ASN A 127 -11.06 -16.62 13.12
CA ASN A 127 -10.98 -15.53 12.14
C ASN A 127 -11.82 -14.32 12.58
N LEU A 128 -13.06 -14.56 13.00
CA LEU A 128 -13.96 -13.50 13.50
C LEU A 128 -13.44 -12.84 14.78
N ILE A 129 -12.90 -13.65 15.72
CA ILE A 129 -12.29 -13.13 16.96
C ILE A 129 -11.10 -12.21 16.61
N GLY A 130 -10.22 -12.63 15.70
CA GLY A 130 -9.05 -11.82 15.30
C GLY A 130 -9.42 -10.53 14.58
N ILE A 131 -10.40 -10.58 13.68
CA ILE A 131 -10.94 -9.37 13.05
C ILE A 131 -11.56 -8.45 14.11
N GLY A 132 -12.40 -8.99 14.98
CA GLY A 132 -13.04 -8.24 16.07
C GLY A 132 -12.02 -7.58 17.00
N ALA A 133 -10.98 -8.31 17.42
CA ALA A 133 -9.89 -7.79 18.24
C ALA A 133 -9.09 -6.69 17.50
N GLY A 134 -8.76 -6.92 16.24
CA GLY A 134 -8.05 -5.93 15.42
C GLY A 134 -8.85 -4.63 15.25
N LEU A 135 -10.14 -4.74 14.93
CA LEU A 135 -11.04 -3.58 14.80
C LEU A 135 -11.26 -2.88 16.15
N ALA A 136 -11.38 -3.62 17.25
CA ALA A 136 -11.51 -3.05 18.59
C ALA A 136 -10.25 -2.24 18.98
N LEU A 137 -9.06 -2.78 18.67
CA LEU A 137 -7.79 -2.05 18.88
C LEU A 137 -7.70 -0.80 17.99
N ALA A 138 -8.11 -0.87 16.73
CA ALA A 138 -8.18 0.31 15.85
C ALA A 138 -9.14 1.38 16.39
N ALA A 139 -10.31 0.97 16.88
CA ALA A 139 -11.27 1.87 17.52
C ALA A 139 -10.71 2.45 18.83
N LEU A 140 -9.98 1.67 19.62
CA LEU A 140 -9.29 2.13 20.82
C LEU A 140 -8.23 3.20 20.49
N ILE A 141 -7.43 2.98 19.44
CA ILE A 141 -6.47 3.98 18.97
C ILE A 141 -7.19 5.27 18.61
N ALA A 142 -8.28 5.21 17.84
CA ALA A 142 -9.06 6.37 17.46
C ALA A 142 -9.63 7.13 18.68
N ARG A 143 -9.94 6.42 19.77
CA ARG A 143 -10.42 7.02 21.03
C ARG A 143 -9.29 7.61 21.88
N LEU A 144 -8.10 7.02 21.86
CA LEU A 144 -6.98 7.45 22.70
C LEU A 144 -6.10 8.52 22.04
N ASP A 145 -6.16 8.66 20.72
CA ASP A 145 -5.32 9.57 19.93
C ASP A 145 -5.79 11.03 20.01
N HIS A 146 -6.08 11.50 21.24
CA HIS A 146 -6.52 12.88 21.49
C HIS A 146 -5.50 13.72 22.25
N THR A 147 -4.44 13.10 22.79
CA THR A 147 -3.47 13.79 23.66
C THR A 147 -2.56 14.71 22.84
N PRO A 148 -2.57 16.03 23.03
CA PRO A 148 -1.70 16.96 22.34
C PRO A 148 -0.23 16.58 22.52
N GLY A 149 0.56 16.64 21.43
CA GLY A 149 1.99 16.32 21.43
C GLY A 149 2.35 14.82 21.42
N ARG A 150 1.34 13.93 21.46
CA ARG A 150 1.51 12.46 21.37
C ARG A 150 0.52 11.81 20.40
N ARG A 151 0.07 12.55 19.39
CA ARG A 151 -0.88 12.05 18.39
C ARG A 151 -0.16 11.28 17.29
N LEU A 152 -0.85 10.26 16.77
CA LEU A 152 -0.47 9.57 15.54
C LEU A 152 -1.01 10.27 14.31
N LEU A 153 -2.25 10.77 14.39
CA LEU A 153 -2.94 11.40 13.27
C LEU A 153 -3.40 12.82 13.65
N PRO A 154 -3.51 13.73 12.65
CA PRO A 154 -4.03 15.07 12.84
C PRO A 154 -5.48 15.08 13.31
N THR A 155 -5.91 16.22 13.84
CA THR A 155 -7.29 16.43 14.31
C THR A 155 -8.30 16.17 13.17
N GLY A 156 -9.29 15.33 13.44
CA GLY A 156 -10.34 14.99 12.47
C GLY A 156 -10.03 13.77 11.60
N ALA A 157 -8.83 13.20 11.67
CA ALA A 157 -8.41 12.06 10.84
C ALA A 157 -9.31 10.82 10.96
N TYR A 158 -9.92 10.59 12.10
CA TYR A 158 -10.77 9.42 12.38
C TYR A 158 -12.26 9.63 12.05
N ALA A 159 -12.67 10.82 11.68
CA ALA A 159 -14.09 11.13 11.45
C ALA A 159 -14.37 11.24 9.94
N LEU A 160 -15.18 10.34 9.38
CA LEU A 160 -15.58 10.38 7.96
C LEU A 160 -16.38 11.66 7.59
N GLY A 161 -16.90 12.38 8.57
CA GLY A 161 -17.58 13.67 8.37
C GLY A 161 -16.63 14.84 8.15
N THR A 162 -15.33 14.68 8.44
CA THR A 162 -14.32 15.70 8.19
C THR A 162 -13.63 15.45 6.84
N PRO A 163 -13.13 16.50 6.18
CA PRO A 163 -12.37 16.36 4.93
C PRO A 163 -11.17 15.42 5.10
N LEU A 164 -10.42 15.58 6.17
CA LEU A 164 -9.19 14.81 6.43
C LEU A 164 -9.50 13.33 6.68
N GLY A 165 -10.51 13.01 7.48
CA GLY A 165 -10.91 11.62 7.73
C GLY A 165 -11.44 10.92 6.47
N ALA A 166 -12.20 11.64 5.63
CA ALA A 166 -12.65 11.11 4.36
C ALA A 166 -11.48 10.87 3.38
N LEU A 167 -10.47 11.75 3.36
CA LEU A 167 -9.24 11.57 2.55
C LEU A 167 -8.46 10.33 2.99
N TYR A 168 -8.24 10.16 4.30
CA TYR A 168 -7.56 8.96 4.81
C TYR A 168 -8.35 7.68 4.56
N ALA A 169 -9.68 7.72 4.66
CA ALA A 169 -10.51 6.58 4.33
C ALA A 169 -10.37 6.19 2.85
N VAL A 170 -10.39 7.17 1.93
CA VAL A 170 -10.13 6.92 0.51
C VAL A 170 -8.74 6.33 0.30
N MET A 171 -7.70 6.88 0.95
CA MET A 171 -6.35 6.34 0.86
C MET A 171 -6.27 4.88 1.32
N CYS A 172 -6.87 4.56 2.48
CA CYS A 172 -6.91 3.18 2.99
C CYS A 172 -7.61 2.23 2.02
N LEU A 173 -8.74 2.64 1.43
CA LEU A 173 -9.49 1.83 0.47
C LEU A 173 -8.71 1.60 -0.83
N LEU A 174 -7.99 2.61 -1.34
CA LEU A 174 -7.16 2.46 -2.52
C LEU A 174 -5.95 1.56 -2.26
N ILE A 175 -5.33 1.69 -1.08
CA ILE A 175 -4.23 0.80 -0.65
C ILE A 175 -4.75 -0.64 -0.50
N ALA A 176 -5.94 -0.83 0.08
CA ALA A 176 -6.54 -2.16 0.16
C ALA A 176 -6.66 -2.80 -1.22
N ALA A 177 -7.19 -2.05 -2.19
CA ALA A 177 -7.37 -2.55 -3.54
C ALA A 177 -6.05 -3.01 -4.20
N ILE A 178 -4.96 -2.23 -4.07
CA ILE A 178 -3.68 -2.59 -4.69
C ILE A 178 -2.96 -3.70 -3.92
N THR A 179 -3.22 -3.88 -2.64
CA THR A 179 -2.56 -4.92 -1.82
C THR A 179 -2.84 -6.33 -2.34
N THR A 180 -3.87 -6.53 -3.17
CA THR A 180 -4.13 -7.79 -3.86
C THR A 180 -2.96 -8.26 -4.72
N GLU A 181 -2.05 -7.36 -5.12
CA GLU A 181 -0.85 -7.67 -5.90
C GLU A 181 0.05 -8.74 -5.26
N ILE A 182 0.03 -8.83 -3.93
CA ILE A 182 0.85 -9.78 -3.15
C ILE A 182 0.57 -11.23 -3.57
N PHE A 183 -0.68 -11.54 -3.95
CA PHE A 183 -1.11 -12.87 -4.33
C PHE A 183 -1.01 -13.15 -5.84
N VAL A 184 -0.90 -12.13 -6.67
CA VAL A 184 -0.86 -12.26 -8.13
C VAL A 184 0.25 -13.21 -8.61
N PRO A 185 1.52 -13.10 -8.15
CA PRO A 185 2.57 -14.02 -8.58
C PRO A 185 2.27 -15.48 -8.23
N TYR A 186 1.65 -15.73 -7.07
CA TYR A 186 1.26 -17.07 -6.67
C TYR A 186 0.18 -17.63 -7.60
N PHE A 187 -0.88 -16.88 -7.88
CA PHE A 187 -1.94 -17.32 -8.79
C PHE A 187 -1.43 -17.59 -10.21
N LEU A 188 -0.54 -16.73 -10.71
CA LEU A 188 0.05 -16.90 -12.04
C LEU A 188 0.92 -18.15 -12.12
N GLN A 189 1.63 -18.50 -11.07
CA GLN A 189 2.45 -19.71 -11.01
C GLN A 189 1.59 -20.95 -10.81
N GLU A 190 0.67 -20.96 -9.82
CA GLU A 190 -0.10 -22.13 -9.44
C GLU A 190 -1.18 -22.49 -10.47
N ILE A 191 -1.93 -21.48 -10.97
CA ILE A 191 -3.05 -21.72 -11.91
C ILE A 191 -2.57 -21.85 -13.34
N HIS A 192 -1.61 -21.01 -13.74
CA HIS A 192 -1.21 -20.87 -15.15
C HIS A 192 0.18 -21.46 -15.45
N GLY A 193 0.88 -21.99 -14.44
CA GLY A 193 2.20 -22.63 -14.62
C GLY A 193 3.30 -21.68 -15.09
N LEU A 194 3.15 -20.35 -14.87
CA LEU A 194 4.15 -19.37 -15.27
C LEU A 194 5.41 -19.47 -14.41
N SER A 195 6.55 -19.17 -15.01
CA SER A 195 7.79 -19.08 -14.23
C SER A 195 7.73 -17.92 -13.23
N PRO A 196 8.46 -18.00 -12.09
CA PRO A 196 8.50 -16.92 -11.09
C PRO A 196 8.89 -15.57 -11.71
N LEU A 197 9.80 -15.58 -12.69
CA LEU A 197 10.23 -14.37 -13.39
C LEU A 197 9.11 -13.77 -14.24
N ALA A 198 8.40 -14.58 -15.01
CA ALA A 198 7.29 -14.14 -15.84
C ALA A 198 6.14 -13.59 -14.97
N ALA A 199 5.77 -14.32 -13.92
CA ALA A 199 4.74 -13.90 -12.97
C ALA A 199 5.10 -12.57 -12.29
N GLY A 200 6.36 -12.40 -11.89
CA GLY A 200 6.88 -11.17 -11.31
C GLY A 200 6.78 -9.97 -12.25
N TYR A 201 7.21 -10.12 -13.52
CA TYR A 201 7.11 -9.05 -14.51
C TYR A 201 5.67 -8.71 -14.88
N MET A 202 4.78 -9.69 -14.95
CA MET A 202 3.37 -9.42 -15.15
C MET A 202 2.79 -8.60 -13.99
N THR A 203 3.13 -8.96 -12.76
CA THR A 203 2.70 -8.20 -11.57
C THR A 203 3.27 -6.78 -11.58
N ALA A 204 4.50 -6.59 -12.06
CA ALA A 204 5.11 -5.27 -12.21
C ALA A 204 4.32 -4.32 -13.12
N ALA A 205 3.41 -4.84 -13.97
CA ALA A 205 2.50 -4.00 -14.75
C ALA A 205 1.61 -3.12 -13.87
N MET A 206 1.25 -3.56 -12.64
CA MET A 206 0.49 -2.73 -11.69
C MET A 206 1.27 -1.47 -11.30
N ALA A 207 2.53 -1.63 -10.92
CA ALA A 207 3.33 -0.48 -10.53
C ALA A 207 3.78 0.39 -11.72
N ALA A 208 3.95 -0.20 -12.90
CA ALA A 208 4.14 0.57 -14.13
C ALA A 208 2.92 1.44 -14.42
N GLY A 209 1.71 0.89 -14.31
CA GLY A 209 0.45 1.61 -14.41
C GLY A 209 0.36 2.77 -13.41
N TRP A 210 0.70 2.51 -12.13
CA TRP A 210 0.76 3.56 -11.10
C TRP A 210 1.71 4.69 -11.49
N THR A 211 2.94 4.36 -11.85
CA THR A 211 3.97 5.36 -12.18
C THR A 211 3.55 6.23 -13.36
N VAL A 212 3.08 5.62 -14.44
CA VAL A 212 2.62 6.34 -15.64
C VAL A 212 1.45 7.26 -15.29
N ALA A 213 0.45 6.76 -14.58
CA ALA A 213 -0.72 7.55 -14.20
C ALA A 213 -0.38 8.68 -13.23
N ALA A 214 0.49 8.45 -12.26
CA ALA A 214 0.93 9.48 -11.32
C ALA A 214 1.66 10.62 -12.02
N LEU A 215 2.56 10.31 -12.95
CA LEU A 215 3.27 11.31 -13.75
C LEU A 215 2.30 12.11 -14.65
N PHE A 216 1.38 11.43 -15.32
CA PHE A 216 0.36 12.06 -16.15
C PHE A 216 -0.58 12.96 -15.33
N SER A 217 -0.98 12.49 -14.14
CA SER A 217 -1.93 13.15 -13.27
C SER A 217 -1.32 14.37 -12.55
N ALA A 218 -0.06 14.30 -12.16
CA ALA A 218 0.61 15.32 -11.34
C ALA A 218 0.57 16.75 -11.93
N SER A 219 0.47 16.86 -13.26
CA SER A 219 0.36 18.16 -13.95
C SER A 219 -1.06 18.74 -13.95
N ARG A 220 -2.07 17.98 -13.53
CA ARG A 220 -3.47 18.39 -13.55
C ARG A 220 -3.82 19.19 -12.30
N THR A 221 -4.59 20.27 -12.49
CA THR A 221 -5.04 21.17 -11.41
C THR A 221 -6.54 21.41 -11.48
N GLY A 222 -7.13 21.97 -10.43
CA GLY A 222 -8.55 22.32 -10.38
C GLY A 222 -9.49 21.17 -10.74
N ALA A 223 -10.42 21.39 -11.68
CA ALA A 223 -11.37 20.39 -12.13
C ALA A 223 -10.71 19.13 -12.75
N GLY A 224 -9.51 19.26 -13.31
CA GLY A 224 -8.73 18.14 -13.81
C GLY A 224 -8.32 17.18 -12.67
N ALA A 225 -7.77 17.72 -11.59
CA ALA A 225 -7.40 16.96 -10.40
C ALA A 225 -8.62 16.24 -9.75
N GLU A 226 -9.78 16.93 -9.70
CA GLU A 226 -11.01 16.32 -9.19
C GLU A 226 -11.49 15.14 -10.03
N ARG A 227 -11.40 15.27 -11.36
CA ARG A 227 -11.71 14.14 -12.25
C ARG A 227 -10.78 12.97 -12.00
N MET A 228 -9.46 13.19 -11.84
CA MET A 228 -8.50 12.13 -11.56
C MET A 228 -8.83 11.38 -10.25
N ILE A 229 -9.17 12.12 -9.18
CA ILE A 229 -9.60 11.53 -7.90
C ILE A 229 -10.86 10.68 -8.06
N ARG A 230 -11.82 11.08 -8.89
CA ARG A 230 -13.08 10.35 -9.13
C ARG A 230 -12.90 9.13 -10.02
N PHE A 231 -12.14 9.27 -11.12
CA PHE A 231 -11.99 8.18 -12.09
C PHE A 231 -11.06 7.08 -11.59
N GLY A 232 -10.08 7.41 -10.74
CA GLY A 232 -9.15 6.44 -10.20
C GLY A 232 -9.83 5.21 -9.60
N PRO A 233 -10.70 5.34 -8.61
CA PRO A 233 -11.41 4.20 -8.02
C PRO A 233 -12.27 3.42 -9.02
N ALA A 234 -12.88 4.08 -10.00
CA ALA A 234 -13.68 3.40 -11.03
C ALA A 234 -12.81 2.49 -11.91
N VAL A 235 -11.62 2.97 -12.30
CA VAL A 235 -10.65 2.17 -13.07
C VAL A 235 -10.20 0.94 -12.27
N ILE A 236 -9.89 1.12 -10.98
CA ILE A 236 -9.50 0.00 -10.10
C ILE A 236 -10.63 -1.02 -9.98
N LEU A 237 -11.86 -0.55 -9.78
CA LEU A 237 -13.03 -1.42 -9.65
C LEU A 237 -13.19 -2.31 -10.88
N VAL A 238 -13.19 -1.72 -12.07
CA VAL A 238 -13.30 -2.47 -13.33
C VAL A 238 -12.14 -3.44 -13.50
N ALA A 239 -10.92 -3.02 -13.17
CA ALA A 239 -9.72 -3.84 -13.27
C ALA A 239 -9.76 -5.05 -12.31
N LEU A 240 -10.16 -4.85 -11.04
CA LEU A 240 -10.28 -5.96 -10.07
C LEU A 240 -11.39 -6.93 -10.46
N LEU A 241 -12.52 -6.44 -10.97
CA LEU A 241 -13.58 -7.31 -11.47
C LEU A 241 -13.12 -8.11 -12.70
N ALA A 242 -12.36 -7.50 -13.61
CA ALA A 242 -11.74 -8.20 -14.72
C ALA A 242 -10.77 -9.30 -14.23
N LEU A 243 -9.92 -9.00 -13.23
CA LEU A 243 -9.02 -9.98 -12.63
C LEU A 243 -9.78 -11.11 -11.93
N ALA A 244 -10.89 -10.82 -11.24
CA ALA A 244 -11.74 -11.83 -10.61
C ALA A 244 -12.31 -12.84 -11.63
N LEU A 245 -12.63 -12.37 -12.83
CA LEU A 245 -13.17 -13.20 -13.92
C LEU A 245 -12.07 -13.95 -14.68
N MET A 246 -10.92 -13.31 -14.90
CA MET A 246 -9.87 -13.85 -15.76
C MET A 246 -8.92 -14.81 -15.05
N THR A 247 -8.55 -14.52 -13.78
CA THR A 247 -7.54 -15.28 -13.06
C THR A 247 -7.87 -16.76 -12.90
N PRO A 248 -9.10 -17.18 -12.59
CA PRO A 248 -9.41 -18.61 -12.41
C PRO A 248 -9.47 -19.40 -13.73
N GLN A 249 -9.49 -18.74 -14.89
CA GLN A 249 -9.73 -19.40 -16.17
C GLN A 249 -8.40 -19.76 -16.87
N GLN A 250 -8.00 -21.01 -16.79
CA GLN A 250 -6.75 -21.49 -17.39
C GLN A 250 -6.55 -21.23 -18.90
N PRO A 251 -7.55 -21.38 -19.80
CA PRO A 251 -7.30 -21.26 -21.24
C PRO A 251 -6.88 -19.87 -21.71
N TRP A 252 -7.24 -18.83 -20.98
CA TRP A 252 -7.06 -17.45 -21.42
C TRP A 252 -5.60 -17.01 -21.54
N LEU A 253 -4.76 -17.37 -20.57
CA LEU A 253 -3.36 -16.95 -20.54
C LEU A 253 -2.46 -17.76 -21.49
N ALA A 254 -2.95 -18.85 -22.06
CA ALA A 254 -2.25 -19.59 -23.11
C ALA A 254 -2.21 -18.82 -24.45
N GLN A 255 -3.08 -17.81 -24.62
CA GLN A 255 -3.15 -16.98 -25.82
C GLN A 255 -2.50 -15.62 -25.56
N ALA A 256 -1.77 -15.07 -26.53
CA ALA A 256 -1.12 -13.76 -26.43
C ALA A 256 -2.12 -12.62 -26.12
N SER A 257 -3.33 -12.71 -26.67
CA SER A 257 -4.41 -11.74 -26.38
C SER A 257 -4.89 -11.79 -24.94
N GLY A 258 -5.01 -13.00 -24.36
CA GLY A 258 -5.39 -13.16 -22.95
C GLY A 258 -4.31 -12.62 -22.01
N LEU A 259 -3.04 -12.91 -22.32
CA LEU A 259 -1.90 -12.36 -21.58
C LEU A 259 -1.89 -10.84 -21.61
N ALA A 260 -2.10 -10.22 -22.77
CA ALA A 260 -2.13 -8.78 -22.92
C ALA A 260 -3.30 -8.14 -22.11
N LEU A 261 -4.50 -8.74 -22.18
CA LEU A 261 -5.66 -8.28 -21.42
C LEU A 261 -5.45 -8.41 -19.90
N TYR A 262 -4.80 -9.47 -19.46
CA TYR A 262 -4.46 -9.67 -18.05
C TYR A 262 -3.46 -8.62 -17.55
N CYS A 263 -2.39 -8.37 -18.31
CA CYS A 263 -1.44 -7.30 -18.03
C CYS A 263 -2.12 -5.92 -18.03
N LEU A 264 -3.09 -5.69 -18.94
CA LEU A 264 -3.87 -4.45 -18.98
C LEU A 264 -4.75 -4.30 -17.73
N ALA A 265 -5.37 -5.38 -17.26
CA ALA A 265 -6.15 -5.37 -16.02
C ALA A 265 -5.26 -5.08 -14.81
N LEU A 266 -4.08 -5.72 -14.70
CA LEU A 266 -3.10 -5.42 -13.66
C LEU A 266 -2.65 -3.95 -13.72
N ALA A 267 -2.26 -3.47 -14.92
CA ALA A 267 -1.90 -2.07 -15.11
C ALA A 267 -3.06 -1.13 -14.75
N GLY A 268 -4.30 -1.52 -15.02
CA GLY A 268 -5.51 -0.78 -14.67
C GLY A 268 -5.67 -0.54 -13.17
N VAL A 269 -5.35 -1.54 -12.32
CA VAL A 269 -5.34 -1.36 -10.87
C VAL A 269 -4.33 -0.27 -10.48
N GLY A 270 -3.11 -0.35 -11.01
CA GLY A 270 -2.07 0.66 -10.77
C GLY A 270 -2.42 2.02 -11.34
N LEU A 271 -2.92 2.09 -12.58
CA LEU A 271 -3.38 3.33 -13.20
C LEU A 271 -4.40 4.04 -12.32
N GLY A 272 -5.39 3.31 -11.82
CA GLY A 272 -6.45 3.91 -11.02
C GLY A 272 -5.94 4.56 -9.73
N ILE A 273 -5.01 3.92 -9.00
CA ILE A 273 -4.43 4.54 -7.80
C ILE A 273 -3.54 5.72 -8.18
N GLY A 274 -2.69 5.57 -9.23
CA GLY A 274 -1.78 6.62 -9.69
C GLY A 274 -2.48 7.90 -10.12
N LEU A 275 -3.67 7.81 -10.72
CA LEU A 275 -4.47 8.98 -11.10
C LEU A 275 -4.84 9.87 -9.91
N GLY A 276 -5.29 9.27 -8.81
CA GLY A 276 -5.78 10.02 -7.63
C GLY A 276 -4.69 10.36 -6.62
N TRP A 277 -3.65 9.55 -6.50
CA TRP A 277 -2.71 9.56 -5.39
C TRP A 277 -2.00 10.90 -5.15
N PRO A 278 -1.38 11.55 -6.16
CA PRO A 278 -0.71 12.83 -5.94
C PRO A 278 -1.64 13.91 -5.38
N HIS A 279 -2.88 13.93 -5.87
CA HIS A 279 -3.89 14.90 -5.46
C HIS A 279 -4.43 14.62 -4.06
N LEU A 280 -4.59 13.34 -3.68
CA LEU A 280 -4.99 12.96 -2.33
C LEU A 280 -3.93 13.39 -1.30
N LEU A 281 -2.65 13.15 -1.59
CA LEU A 281 -1.55 13.59 -0.72
C LEU A 281 -1.55 15.11 -0.52
N THR A 282 -1.66 15.87 -1.62
CA THR A 282 -1.71 17.34 -1.57
C THR A 282 -2.91 17.81 -0.73
N ARG A 283 -4.08 17.20 -0.91
CA ARG A 283 -5.27 17.56 -0.12
C ARG A 283 -5.15 17.22 1.36
N VAL A 284 -4.48 16.11 1.72
CA VAL A 284 -4.20 15.78 3.13
C VAL A 284 -3.34 16.88 3.76
N LEU A 285 -2.28 17.31 3.08
CA LEU A 285 -1.41 18.38 3.58
C LEU A 285 -2.15 19.73 3.71
N SER A 286 -3.03 20.05 2.76
CA SER A 286 -3.80 21.29 2.77
C SER A 286 -4.97 21.28 3.77
N ALA A 287 -5.50 20.12 4.15
CA ALA A 287 -6.58 19.96 5.10
C ALA A 287 -6.12 19.91 6.56
N ALA A 288 -4.80 19.89 6.80
CA ALA A 288 -4.25 19.92 8.14
C ALA A 288 -4.49 21.27 8.81
N ARG A 289 -4.78 21.26 10.11
CA ARG A 289 -4.91 22.51 10.90
C ARG A 289 -3.56 23.19 11.06
N ALA A 290 -3.59 24.50 11.25
CA ALA A 290 -2.39 25.27 11.56
C ALA A 290 -1.66 24.67 12.78
N GLY A 291 -0.36 24.40 12.61
CA GLY A 291 0.49 23.75 13.63
C GLY A 291 0.47 22.21 13.60
N GLU A 292 -0.36 21.55 12.76
CA GLU A 292 -0.39 20.10 12.60
C GLU A 292 0.23 19.62 11.25
N GLU A 293 0.86 20.51 10.49
CA GLU A 293 1.37 20.20 9.14
C GLU A 293 2.44 19.09 9.15
N ASN A 294 3.31 19.11 10.16
CA ASN A 294 4.33 18.06 10.33
C ASN A 294 3.70 16.70 10.68
N LEU A 295 2.66 16.73 11.52
CA LEU A 295 1.91 15.55 11.89
C LEU A 295 1.15 14.98 10.69
N ALA A 296 0.52 15.83 9.87
CA ALA A 296 -0.15 15.43 8.64
C ALA A 296 0.82 14.76 7.64
N SER A 297 2.01 15.33 7.47
CA SER A 297 3.04 14.75 6.62
C SER A 297 3.48 13.35 7.10
N ALA A 298 3.75 13.21 8.41
CA ALA A 298 4.15 11.93 9.00
C ALA A 298 3.01 10.90 8.98
N SER A 299 1.77 11.34 9.17
CA SER A 299 0.59 10.48 9.21
C SER A 299 0.26 9.83 7.87
N ILE A 300 0.61 10.45 6.74
CA ILE A 300 0.47 9.85 5.41
C ILE A 300 1.16 8.48 5.36
N THR A 301 2.42 8.44 5.79
CA THR A 301 3.20 7.19 5.83
C THR A 301 2.62 6.20 6.84
N THR A 302 2.22 6.67 8.02
CA THR A 302 1.60 5.82 9.05
C THR A 302 0.33 5.16 8.55
N VAL A 303 -0.58 5.94 7.95
CA VAL A 303 -1.85 5.43 7.38
C VAL A 303 -1.58 4.47 6.23
N GLN A 304 -0.64 4.80 5.34
CA GLN A 304 -0.28 3.94 4.21
C GLN A 304 0.26 2.58 4.68
N LEU A 305 1.23 2.56 5.57
CA LEU A 305 1.83 1.31 6.07
C LEU A 305 0.82 0.48 6.87
N TYR A 306 0.01 1.13 7.72
CA TYR A 306 -1.03 0.43 8.47
C TYR A 306 -2.10 -0.16 7.54
N ALA A 307 -2.59 0.63 6.57
CA ALA A 307 -3.55 0.16 5.58
C ALA A 307 -3.01 -1.02 4.77
N THR A 308 -1.72 -0.97 4.35
CA THR A 308 -1.07 -2.08 3.65
C THR A 308 -1.02 -3.34 4.51
N ALA A 309 -0.57 -3.21 5.77
CA ALA A 309 -0.45 -4.35 6.67
C ALA A 309 -1.81 -4.97 7.00
N LEU A 310 -2.81 -4.12 7.30
CA LEU A 310 -4.18 -4.57 7.57
C LEU A 310 -4.79 -5.25 6.34
N SER A 311 -4.63 -4.66 5.17
CA SER A 311 -5.15 -5.20 3.92
C SER A 311 -4.48 -6.50 3.52
N ALA A 312 -3.17 -6.65 3.76
CA ALA A 312 -2.45 -7.91 3.54
C ALA A 312 -2.98 -9.03 4.47
N ALA A 313 -3.24 -8.70 5.75
CA ALA A 313 -3.83 -9.65 6.68
C ALA A 313 -5.26 -10.06 6.27
N LEU A 314 -6.08 -9.10 5.85
CA LEU A 314 -7.44 -9.37 5.34
C LEU A 314 -7.40 -10.16 4.02
N ALA A 315 -6.45 -9.87 3.13
CA ALA A 315 -6.28 -10.61 1.89
C ALA A 315 -5.88 -12.07 2.15
N GLY A 316 -4.98 -12.29 3.12
CA GLY A 316 -4.64 -13.64 3.60
C GLY A 316 -5.86 -14.37 4.16
N LEU A 317 -6.65 -13.68 4.99
CA LEU A 317 -7.87 -14.25 5.56
C LEU A 317 -8.87 -14.66 4.46
N VAL A 318 -9.18 -13.75 3.52
CA VAL A 318 -10.12 -14.02 2.42
C VAL A 318 -9.63 -15.18 1.57
N SER A 319 -8.34 -15.18 1.20
CA SER A 319 -7.76 -16.23 0.37
C SER A 319 -7.75 -17.59 1.05
N ASN A 320 -7.37 -17.66 2.33
CA ASN A 320 -7.34 -18.90 3.10
C ASN A 320 -8.76 -19.45 3.33
N SER A 321 -9.71 -18.58 3.69
CA SER A 321 -11.12 -18.98 3.85
C SER A 321 -11.76 -19.44 2.54
N ALA A 322 -11.22 -18.99 1.40
CA ALA A 322 -11.68 -19.37 0.07
C ALA A 322 -10.99 -20.62 -0.49
N GLY A 323 -10.15 -21.29 0.29
CA GLY A 323 -9.56 -22.56 -0.11
C GLY A 323 -8.10 -22.51 -0.56
N LEU A 324 -7.39 -21.40 -0.36
CA LEU A 324 -5.98 -21.28 -0.76
C LEU A 324 -5.08 -22.35 -0.14
N VAL A 325 -5.34 -22.69 1.13
CA VAL A 325 -4.58 -23.69 1.89
C VAL A 325 -5.31 -25.03 1.86
N GLU A 326 -6.62 -25.05 2.07
CA GLU A 326 -7.48 -26.24 2.10
C GLU A 326 -8.73 -25.99 1.25
N PRO A 327 -8.93 -26.68 0.10
CA PRO A 327 -8.19 -27.85 -0.40
C PRO A 327 -6.81 -27.57 -1.00
N GLY A 328 -6.43 -26.30 -1.26
CA GLY A 328 -5.15 -25.96 -1.88
C GLY A 328 -5.05 -26.34 -3.37
N GLY A 329 -3.83 -26.28 -3.91
CA GLY A 329 -3.56 -26.58 -5.32
C GLY A 329 -4.29 -25.64 -6.28
N VAL A 330 -4.42 -26.06 -7.54
CA VAL A 330 -5.01 -25.23 -8.61
C VAL A 330 -6.46 -24.87 -8.30
N ALA A 331 -7.28 -25.81 -7.82
CA ALA A 331 -8.69 -25.54 -7.52
C ALA A 331 -8.85 -24.56 -6.38
N GLY A 332 -8.06 -24.69 -5.29
CA GLY A 332 -8.05 -23.75 -4.18
C GLY A 332 -7.56 -22.35 -4.61
N ALA A 333 -6.53 -22.29 -5.43
CA ALA A 333 -6.02 -21.04 -5.98
C ALA A 333 -7.05 -20.33 -6.87
N GLN A 334 -7.80 -21.06 -7.70
CA GLN A 334 -8.87 -20.51 -8.53
C GLN A 334 -9.99 -19.89 -7.68
N GLN A 335 -10.47 -20.60 -6.66
CA GLN A 335 -11.48 -20.08 -5.75
C GLN A 335 -10.97 -18.87 -4.97
N ALA A 336 -9.76 -18.98 -4.41
CA ALA A 336 -9.14 -17.91 -3.66
C ALA A 336 -8.95 -16.64 -4.50
N SER A 337 -8.52 -16.76 -5.76
CA SER A 337 -8.37 -15.61 -6.65
C SER A 337 -9.70 -14.91 -6.94
N THR A 338 -10.75 -15.68 -7.22
CA THR A 338 -12.10 -15.13 -7.46
C THR A 338 -12.60 -14.35 -6.24
N TRP A 339 -12.51 -14.95 -5.05
CA TRP A 339 -12.97 -14.30 -3.82
C TRP A 339 -12.10 -13.10 -3.45
N LEU A 340 -10.78 -13.21 -3.56
CA LEU A 340 -9.88 -12.12 -3.26
C LEU A 340 -10.19 -10.88 -4.09
N PHE A 341 -10.20 -11.00 -5.39
CA PHE A 341 -10.45 -9.85 -6.26
C PHE A 341 -11.88 -9.32 -6.14
N SER A 342 -12.89 -10.19 -5.99
CA SER A 342 -14.29 -9.77 -5.81
C SER A 342 -14.53 -9.02 -4.51
N VAL A 343 -14.01 -9.52 -3.38
CA VAL A 343 -14.15 -8.88 -2.07
C VAL A 343 -13.38 -7.57 -2.04
N PHE A 344 -12.16 -7.55 -2.57
CA PHE A 344 -11.35 -6.33 -2.60
C PHE A 344 -11.85 -5.30 -3.62
N ALA A 345 -12.68 -5.68 -4.59
CA ALA A 345 -13.40 -4.74 -5.47
C ALA A 345 -14.40 -3.85 -4.69
N LEU A 346 -14.86 -4.27 -3.50
CA LEU A 346 -15.68 -3.43 -2.63
C LEU A 346 -14.92 -2.18 -2.15
N ALA A 347 -13.61 -2.27 -1.98
CA ALA A 347 -12.81 -1.14 -1.53
C ALA A 347 -12.83 0.03 -2.53
N PRO A 348 -12.50 -0.12 -3.83
CA PRO A 348 -12.63 0.98 -4.78
C PRO A 348 -14.10 1.39 -5.04
N ALA A 349 -15.07 0.50 -4.90
CA ALA A 349 -16.49 0.87 -4.96
C ALA A 349 -16.87 1.85 -3.84
N LEU A 350 -16.44 1.57 -2.60
CA LEU A 350 -16.63 2.49 -1.47
C LEU A 350 -15.83 3.79 -1.64
N ALA A 351 -14.59 3.68 -2.14
CA ALA A 351 -13.77 4.86 -2.44
C ALA A 351 -14.43 5.76 -3.49
N LEU A 352 -15.09 5.19 -4.50
CA LEU A 352 -15.83 5.94 -5.51
C LEU A 352 -16.97 6.75 -4.89
N LEU A 353 -17.72 6.17 -3.96
CA LEU A 353 -18.80 6.87 -3.24
C LEU A 353 -18.26 8.01 -2.39
N LEU A 354 -17.13 7.79 -1.68
CA LEU A 354 -16.50 8.81 -0.85
C LEU A 354 -15.89 9.94 -1.69
N THR A 355 -15.21 9.62 -2.77
CA THR A 355 -14.60 10.63 -3.66
C THR A 355 -15.69 11.49 -4.33
N TRP A 356 -16.82 10.91 -4.67
CA TRP A 356 -17.94 11.66 -5.22
C TRP A 356 -18.52 12.66 -4.21
N ARG A 357 -18.61 12.30 -2.92
CA ARG A 357 -19.02 13.22 -1.84
C ARG A 357 -18.00 14.34 -1.62
N LEU A 358 -16.71 14.00 -1.58
CA LEU A 358 -15.60 14.96 -1.39
C LEU A 358 -15.54 16.02 -2.49
N THR A 359 -15.89 15.67 -3.72
CA THR A 359 -15.76 16.56 -4.87
C THR A 359 -17.06 17.30 -5.23
N ARG A 360 -18.21 16.94 -4.65
CA ARG A 360 -19.49 17.67 -4.85
C ARG A 360 -19.61 18.93 -3.99
N ASN A 361 -18.96 19.01 -2.84
CA ASN A 361 -19.00 20.14 -1.91
C ASN A 361 -17.60 20.66 -1.63
N PRO A 362 -16.93 21.32 -2.59
CA PRO A 362 -15.57 21.83 -2.38
C PRO A 362 -15.47 22.88 -1.25
N ALA A 363 -16.55 23.61 -0.98
CA ALA A 363 -16.61 24.58 0.13
C ALA A 363 -16.58 23.95 1.53
N ARG A 364 -17.01 22.68 1.70
CA ARG A 364 -16.89 21.94 2.96
C ARG A 364 -15.55 21.22 3.14
N ALA A 365 -14.76 21.14 2.08
CA ALA A 365 -13.45 20.47 2.11
C ALA A 365 -12.33 21.40 2.58
N LEU A 366 -12.62 22.71 2.74
CA LEU A 366 -11.65 23.75 3.15
C LEU A 366 -12.10 24.51 4.42
N ALA A 367 -13.24 24.21 4.98
CA ALA A 367 -13.75 24.72 6.27
C ALA A 367 -13.52 23.68 7.37
#